data_29193d8e9d9793917823434b0cf24ce6
#
_entry.id   29193d8e9d9793917823434b0cf24ce6
#
_cell.length_a   1.000
_cell.length_b   1.000
_cell.length_c   1.000
_cell.angle_alpha   90.00
_cell.angle_beta   90.00
_cell.angle_gamma   90.00
#
_symmetry.space_group_name_H-M   'P 1'
#
loop_
_entity.id
_entity.type
_entity.pdbx_description
1 polymer ?
#
loop_
_entity_poly.entity_id
_entity_poly.type
_entity_poly.pdbx_seq_one_letter_code
_entity_poly.pdbx_strand_id
1 'polypeptide(L)'
;MNSIMESLYHRKSVRVYEDRPVSDELKNEILDAAMQAPSAGCQQLYTILDITDQNLKDALAETCDHQPFIAKAPVVLVFCADCKKWYDTYLEADCEPRLPGAGDLMLAVTDAVIAAQNAVVAAESLGLGSCYIGDIMENCEEQRRILNLPEYVFPAAMLVFGWPTQQQMDRQKPQRCERKHIVHENTYRSMNGEELREMFAHQCKNRSFEEWCQAFCQRKYNSDFSREMTRSVEKYLNQFQKTE
;
A
#
# COMPACT_ATOMS: atom_id res chain seq x y z
N MET A 1 25.83 4.54 -10.42
CA MET A 1 24.54 4.94 -9.82
C MET A 1 24.80 5.08 -8.32
N ASN A 2 24.13 5.97 -7.59
CA ASN A 2 24.30 5.98 -6.14
C ASN A 2 23.44 4.87 -5.49
N SER A 3 23.73 4.53 -4.22
CA SER A 3 23.10 3.41 -3.52
C SER A 3 21.56 3.51 -3.44
N ILE A 4 21.02 4.72 -3.29
CA ILE A 4 19.55 4.93 -3.26
C ILE A 4 18.93 4.58 -4.61
N MET A 5 19.51 5.03 -5.70
CA MET A 5 19.05 4.72 -7.05
C MET A 5 19.14 3.21 -7.33
N GLU A 6 20.24 2.58 -6.92
CA GLU A 6 20.42 1.14 -7.05
C GLU A 6 19.34 0.37 -6.31
N SER A 7 19.05 0.75 -5.07
CA SER A 7 17.96 0.17 -4.28
C SER A 7 16.60 0.28 -4.99
N LEU A 8 16.23 1.46 -5.48
CA LEU A 8 14.98 1.67 -6.23
C LEU A 8 14.87 0.79 -7.48
N TYR A 9 15.98 0.59 -8.20
CA TYR A 9 16.02 -0.26 -9.39
C TYR A 9 15.97 -1.76 -9.06
N HIS A 10 16.58 -2.20 -7.96
CA HIS A 10 16.65 -3.62 -7.57
C HIS A 10 15.47 -4.08 -6.71
N ARG A 11 14.85 -3.18 -5.95
CA ARG A 11 13.74 -3.49 -5.06
C ARG A 11 12.62 -4.25 -5.77
N LYS A 12 12.17 -5.33 -5.14
CA LYS A 12 11.04 -6.16 -5.57
C LYS A 12 10.22 -6.61 -4.37
N SER A 13 8.98 -7.06 -4.57
CA SER A 13 8.17 -7.60 -3.48
C SER A 13 8.73 -8.92 -2.98
N VAL A 14 8.98 -9.04 -1.69
CA VAL A 14 9.46 -10.23 -0.98
C VAL A 14 8.31 -10.81 -0.17
N ARG A 15 8.08 -12.13 -0.31
CA ARG A 15 6.99 -12.86 0.33
C ARG A 15 7.44 -14.15 1.02
N VAL A 16 8.72 -14.42 1.02
CA VAL A 16 9.33 -15.55 1.75
C VAL A 16 10.52 -15.01 2.50
N TYR A 17 10.50 -15.19 3.80
CA TYR A 17 11.49 -14.68 4.73
C TYR A 17 12.29 -15.80 5.36
N GLU A 18 13.51 -15.48 5.78
CA GLU A 18 14.30 -16.33 6.68
C GLU A 18 13.60 -16.38 8.05
N ASP A 19 13.82 -17.47 8.77
CA ASP A 19 13.44 -17.60 10.18
C ASP A 19 14.44 -16.82 11.06
N ARG A 20 14.38 -15.50 10.90
CA ARG A 20 15.25 -14.55 11.58
C ARG A 20 14.43 -13.35 12.04
N PRO A 21 14.44 -13.03 13.35
CA PRO A 21 13.73 -11.86 13.83
C PRO A 21 14.34 -10.56 13.30
N VAL A 22 13.50 -9.53 13.19
CA VAL A 22 13.93 -8.15 13.03
C VAL A 22 13.97 -7.53 14.42
N SER A 23 15.09 -6.93 14.81
CA SER A 23 15.21 -6.32 16.12
C SER A 23 14.34 -5.07 16.25
N ASP A 24 13.99 -4.70 17.48
CA ASP A 24 13.20 -3.49 17.73
C ASP A 24 13.94 -2.22 17.28
N GLU A 25 15.29 -2.21 17.38
CA GLU A 25 16.10 -1.09 16.89
C GLU A 25 15.92 -0.89 15.39
N LEU A 26 16.04 -1.96 14.59
CA LEU A 26 15.85 -1.87 13.13
C LEU A 26 14.40 -1.51 12.77
N LYS A 27 13.42 -2.05 13.50
CA LYS A 27 12.01 -1.69 13.30
C LYS A 27 11.78 -0.20 13.57
N ASN A 28 12.35 0.31 14.66
CA ASN A 28 12.25 1.72 15.02
C ASN A 28 12.93 2.63 13.99
N GLU A 29 14.11 2.26 13.46
CA GLU A 29 14.74 3.00 12.35
C GLU A 29 13.83 3.10 11.12
N ILE A 30 13.10 2.03 10.78
CA ILE A 30 12.13 2.03 9.69
C ILE A 30 10.94 2.96 9.98
N LEU A 31 10.41 2.91 11.21
CA LEU A 31 9.30 3.77 11.64
C LEU A 31 9.71 5.24 11.67
N ASP A 32 10.88 5.55 12.20
CA ASP A 32 11.43 6.91 12.24
C ASP A 32 11.63 7.46 10.82
N ALA A 33 12.15 6.65 9.91
CA ALA A 33 12.29 7.03 8.50
C ALA A 33 10.94 7.26 7.81
N ALA A 34 9.93 6.45 8.11
CA ALA A 34 8.57 6.66 7.62
C ALA A 34 8.02 8.03 8.07
N MET A 35 8.26 8.41 9.32
CA MET A 35 7.80 9.67 9.89
C MET A 35 8.52 10.90 9.34
N GLN A 36 9.67 10.75 8.65
CA GLN A 36 10.35 11.84 7.93
C GLN A 36 9.71 12.13 6.55
N ALA A 37 8.67 11.41 6.16
CA ALA A 37 7.98 11.66 4.91
C ALA A 37 7.35 13.07 4.88
N PRO A 38 7.35 13.77 3.73
CA PRO A 38 6.60 15.00 3.59
C PRO A 38 5.11 14.72 3.74
N SER A 39 4.36 15.68 4.26
CA SER A 39 2.91 15.57 4.42
C SER A 39 2.19 16.86 4.08
N ALA A 40 0.93 16.79 3.72
CA ALA A 40 0.10 17.93 3.39
C ALA A 40 0.05 18.91 4.57
N GLY A 41 0.53 20.15 4.37
CA GLY A 41 0.57 21.19 5.41
C GLY A 41 1.33 20.78 6.67
N CYS A 42 2.26 19.85 6.61
CA CYS A 42 2.97 19.25 7.75
C CYS A 42 2.03 18.61 8.80
N GLN A 43 0.85 18.18 8.39
CA GLN A 43 -0.17 17.63 9.30
C GLN A 43 0.07 16.16 9.67
N GLN A 44 0.84 15.41 8.87
CA GLN A 44 1.02 13.97 9.06
C GLN A 44 -0.34 13.26 9.21
N LEU A 45 -1.18 13.37 8.17
CA LEU A 45 -2.56 12.84 8.14
C LEU A 45 -2.59 11.31 8.08
N TYR A 46 -1.74 10.66 8.85
CA TYR A 46 -1.67 9.20 8.92
C TYR A 46 -1.36 8.70 10.34
N THR A 47 -1.75 7.48 10.60
CA THR A 47 -1.38 6.70 11.79
C THR A 47 -0.80 5.38 11.33
N ILE A 48 0.28 4.92 11.94
CA ILE A 48 0.93 3.63 11.66
C ILE A 48 0.59 2.67 12.79
N LEU A 49 -0.03 1.53 12.45
CA LEU A 49 -0.26 0.45 13.40
C LEU A 49 0.88 -0.56 13.28
N ASP A 50 1.64 -0.76 14.33
CA ASP A 50 2.64 -1.84 14.46
C ASP A 50 1.95 -3.09 14.97
N ILE A 51 1.75 -4.08 14.10
CA ILE A 51 1.02 -5.31 14.40
C ILE A 51 1.99 -6.33 15.00
N THR A 52 1.98 -6.47 16.30
CA THR A 52 2.87 -7.41 17.05
C THR A 52 2.16 -8.66 17.53
N ASP A 53 0.83 -8.62 17.72
CA ASP A 53 0.02 -9.77 18.14
C ASP A 53 -0.09 -10.80 17.02
N GLN A 54 0.29 -12.06 17.29
CA GLN A 54 0.26 -13.12 16.29
C GLN A 54 -1.15 -13.47 15.83
N ASN A 55 -2.13 -13.46 16.72
CA ASN A 55 -3.53 -13.76 16.32
C ASN A 55 -4.06 -12.69 15.38
N LEU A 56 -3.65 -11.43 15.57
CA LEU A 56 -4.02 -10.34 14.66
C LEU A 56 -3.31 -10.47 13.31
N LYS A 57 -2.02 -10.89 13.28
CA LYS A 57 -1.32 -11.20 12.02
C LYS A 57 -2.00 -12.35 11.26
N ASP A 58 -2.42 -13.39 11.98
CA ASP A 58 -3.13 -14.55 11.40
C ASP A 58 -4.49 -14.10 10.82
N ALA A 59 -5.24 -13.28 11.55
CA ALA A 59 -6.51 -12.72 11.07
C ALA A 59 -6.31 -11.83 9.82
N LEU A 60 -5.28 -10.99 9.80
CA LEU A 60 -4.93 -10.17 8.63
C LEU A 60 -4.50 -11.02 7.43
N ALA A 61 -3.77 -12.11 7.65
CA ALA A 61 -3.41 -13.04 6.58
C ALA A 61 -4.66 -13.69 5.96
N GLU A 62 -5.65 -14.01 6.75
CA GLU A 62 -6.92 -14.59 6.31
C GLU A 62 -7.80 -13.58 5.58
N THR A 63 -7.98 -12.38 6.14
CA THR A 63 -8.84 -11.34 5.56
C THR A 63 -8.22 -10.62 4.34
N CYS A 64 -6.92 -10.77 4.13
CA CYS A 64 -6.20 -10.25 2.97
C CYS A 64 -5.90 -11.35 1.95
N ASP A 65 -6.94 -11.98 1.39
CA ASP A 65 -6.89 -12.98 0.32
C ASP A 65 -6.09 -14.24 0.68
N HIS A 66 -6.22 -14.74 1.93
CA HIS A 66 -5.58 -15.96 2.43
C HIS A 66 -4.06 -16.00 2.15
N GLN A 67 -3.34 -14.92 2.49
CA GLN A 67 -1.91 -14.78 2.22
C GLN A 67 -1.06 -15.11 3.45
N PRO A 68 -0.64 -16.37 3.67
CA PRO A 68 0.01 -16.82 4.91
C PRO A 68 1.38 -16.16 5.17
N PHE A 69 2.02 -15.56 4.16
CA PHE A 69 3.28 -14.86 4.37
C PHE A 69 3.11 -13.57 5.20
N ILE A 70 1.91 -13.01 5.31
CA ILE A 70 1.60 -11.88 6.18
C ILE A 70 1.80 -12.30 7.64
N ALA A 71 1.19 -13.41 8.05
CA ALA A 71 1.32 -13.95 9.40
C ALA A 71 2.76 -14.34 9.78
N LYS A 72 3.55 -14.76 8.78
CA LYS A 72 4.95 -15.17 8.95
C LYS A 72 5.95 -14.03 8.91
N ALA A 73 5.53 -12.83 8.50
CA ALA A 73 6.43 -11.70 8.41
C ALA A 73 6.89 -11.23 9.81
N PRO A 74 8.20 -11.02 10.03
CA PRO A 74 8.70 -10.48 11.29
C PRO A 74 8.08 -9.15 11.66
N VAL A 75 7.89 -8.24 10.69
CA VAL A 75 7.29 -6.92 10.90
C VAL A 75 6.08 -6.75 9.98
N VAL A 76 4.96 -6.31 10.55
CA VAL A 76 3.71 -6.00 9.83
C VAL A 76 3.26 -4.60 10.27
N LEU A 77 3.17 -3.67 9.32
CA LEU A 77 2.76 -2.29 9.55
C LEU A 77 1.54 -1.95 8.71
N VAL A 78 0.50 -1.38 9.32
CA VAL A 78 -0.66 -0.84 8.59
C VAL A 78 -0.59 0.69 8.63
N PHE A 79 -0.54 1.30 7.46
CA PHE A 79 -0.54 2.75 7.27
C PHE A 79 -1.98 3.21 7.04
N CYS A 80 -2.54 3.85 8.04
CA CYS A 80 -3.90 4.37 7.98
C CYS A 80 -3.90 5.83 7.57
N ALA A 81 -4.70 6.21 6.58
CA ALA A 81 -5.12 7.59 6.36
C ALA A 81 -6.00 7.99 7.53
N ASP A 82 -5.62 9.03 8.27
CA ASP A 82 -6.23 9.42 9.53
C ASP A 82 -6.63 10.89 9.52
N CYS A 83 -7.88 11.15 9.18
CA CYS A 83 -8.48 12.47 9.27
C CYS A 83 -9.05 12.76 10.65
N LYS A 84 -9.25 11.72 11.47
CA LYS A 84 -9.90 11.84 12.78
C LYS A 84 -9.05 12.63 13.76
N LYS A 85 -7.73 12.39 13.84
CA LYS A 85 -6.88 13.03 14.85
C LYS A 85 -6.88 14.57 14.73
N TRP A 86 -6.92 15.12 13.51
CA TRP A 86 -7.02 16.57 13.33
C TRP A 86 -8.41 17.10 13.61
N TYR A 87 -9.45 16.35 13.20
CA TYR A 87 -10.83 16.69 13.53
C TYR A 87 -11.01 16.76 15.06
N ASP A 88 -10.55 15.74 15.79
CA ASP A 88 -10.61 15.72 17.25
C ASP A 88 -9.76 16.85 17.88
N THR A 89 -8.58 17.15 17.31
CA THR A 89 -7.73 18.26 17.78
C THR A 89 -8.44 19.60 17.66
N TYR A 90 -9.18 19.84 16.58
CA TYR A 90 -9.95 21.08 16.43
C TYR A 90 -11.11 21.16 17.43
N LEU A 91 -11.80 20.05 17.66
CA LEU A 91 -12.87 20.00 18.68
C LEU A 91 -12.33 20.26 20.09
N GLU A 92 -11.17 19.69 20.44
CA GLU A 92 -10.51 19.90 21.73
C GLU A 92 -10.09 21.39 21.93
N ALA A 93 -9.86 22.09 20.84
CA ALA A 93 -9.54 23.52 20.84
C ALA A 93 -10.77 24.43 20.70
N ASP A 94 -11.97 23.93 20.95
CA ASP A 94 -13.25 24.65 20.81
C ASP A 94 -13.45 25.28 19.41
N CYS A 95 -12.85 24.69 18.36
CA CYS A 95 -13.12 25.07 16.98
C CYS A 95 -14.44 24.44 16.50
N GLU A 96 -15.01 25.00 15.45
CA GLU A 96 -16.18 24.44 14.74
C GLU A 96 -15.72 23.85 13.37
N PRO A 97 -15.00 22.70 13.35
CA PRO A 97 -14.54 22.14 12.09
C PRO A 97 -15.71 21.52 11.33
N ARG A 98 -15.73 21.68 10.00
CA ARG A 98 -16.58 20.83 9.16
C ARG A 98 -16.19 19.36 9.28
N LEU A 99 -17.08 18.45 8.98
CA LEU A 99 -16.76 17.03 8.91
C LEU A 99 -15.69 16.75 7.85
N PRO A 100 -14.80 15.76 8.09
CA PRO A 100 -13.84 15.33 7.08
C PRO A 100 -14.54 14.85 5.81
N GLY A 101 -14.13 15.38 4.66
CA GLY A 101 -14.69 15.05 3.36
C GLY A 101 -13.75 14.20 2.50
N ALA A 102 -14.22 13.85 1.30
CA ALA A 102 -13.45 13.01 0.36
C ALA A 102 -12.10 13.63 -0.02
N GLY A 103 -12.00 14.98 -0.09
CA GLY A 103 -10.74 15.67 -0.35
C GLY A 103 -9.72 15.47 0.77
N ASP A 104 -10.16 15.51 2.03
CA ASP A 104 -9.31 15.25 3.19
C ASP A 104 -8.81 13.81 3.19
N LEU A 105 -9.69 12.85 2.87
CA LEU A 105 -9.30 11.45 2.73
C LEU A 105 -8.23 11.26 1.67
N MET A 106 -8.36 11.89 0.49
CA MET A 106 -7.37 11.76 -0.58
C MET A 106 -6.00 12.32 -0.17
N LEU A 107 -5.95 13.43 0.53
CA LEU A 107 -4.72 13.97 1.10
C LEU A 107 -4.12 13.02 2.14
N ALA A 108 -4.94 12.49 3.05
CA ALA A 108 -4.50 11.56 4.08
C ALA A 108 -4.01 10.23 3.51
N VAL A 109 -4.65 9.70 2.46
CA VAL A 109 -4.17 8.51 1.73
C VAL A 109 -2.81 8.78 1.08
N THR A 110 -2.64 9.95 0.48
CA THR A 110 -1.37 10.35 -0.12
C THR A 110 -0.26 10.41 0.93
N ASP A 111 -0.49 11.07 2.07
CA ASP A 111 0.46 11.15 3.18
C ASP A 111 0.83 9.74 3.70
N ALA A 112 -0.16 8.88 3.93
CA ALA A 112 0.05 7.51 4.41
C ALA A 112 0.91 6.68 3.46
N VAL A 113 0.65 6.77 2.14
CA VAL A 113 1.40 6.01 1.12
C VAL A 113 2.82 6.55 0.93
N ILE A 114 3.04 7.86 1.05
CA ILE A 114 4.37 8.46 1.00
C ILE A 114 5.20 7.99 2.21
N ALA A 115 4.62 8.00 3.42
CA ALA A 115 5.25 7.47 4.63
C ALA A 115 5.56 5.97 4.49
N ALA A 116 4.64 5.18 3.96
CA ALA A 116 4.85 3.76 3.67
C ALA A 116 6.02 3.54 2.68
N GLN A 117 6.16 4.38 1.66
CA GLN A 117 7.27 4.26 0.72
C GLN A 117 8.62 4.63 1.35
N ASN A 118 8.67 5.61 2.27
CA ASN A 118 9.88 5.89 3.05
C ASN A 118 10.29 4.68 3.90
N ALA A 119 9.32 4.01 4.57
CA ALA A 119 9.58 2.76 5.30
C ALA A 119 10.18 1.68 4.40
N VAL A 120 9.69 1.54 3.17
CA VAL A 120 10.23 0.57 2.19
C VAL A 120 11.67 0.89 1.82
N VAL A 121 12.01 2.16 1.58
CA VAL A 121 13.37 2.58 1.22
C VAL A 121 14.33 2.35 2.40
N ALA A 122 13.90 2.69 3.62
CA ALA A 122 14.68 2.44 4.83
C ALA A 122 14.93 0.95 5.04
N ALA A 123 13.88 0.12 4.97
CA ALA A 123 14.01 -1.33 5.12
C ALA A 123 14.97 -1.95 4.11
N GLU A 124 14.89 -1.55 2.83
CA GLU A 124 15.79 -2.00 1.77
C GLU A 124 17.25 -1.62 2.07
N SER A 125 17.48 -0.40 2.59
CA SER A 125 18.83 0.06 2.97
C SER A 125 19.44 -0.73 4.14
N LEU A 126 18.58 -1.32 4.98
CA LEU A 126 18.94 -2.18 6.11
C LEU A 126 19.02 -3.68 5.71
N GLY A 127 18.83 -4.01 4.43
CA GLY A 127 18.87 -5.38 3.90
C GLY A 127 17.57 -6.17 4.08
N LEU A 128 16.48 -5.54 4.49
CA LEU A 128 15.18 -6.17 4.62
C LEU A 128 14.39 -6.10 3.32
N GLY A 129 13.69 -7.18 3.00
CA GLY A 129 12.73 -7.20 1.90
C GLY A 129 11.34 -6.76 2.37
N SER A 130 10.53 -6.24 1.46
CA SER A 130 9.18 -5.76 1.75
C SER A 130 8.15 -6.21 0.72
N CYS A 131 6.87 -6.23 1.13
CA CYS A 131 5.75 -6.37 0.22
C CYS A 131 4.60 -5.46 0.62
N TYR A 132 4.06 -4.69 -0.35
CA TYR A 132 2.78 -4.00 -0.20
C TYR A 132 1.62 -4.97 -0.30
N ILE A 133 0.66 -4.84 0.58
CA ILE A 133 -0.59 -5.60 0.64
C ILE A 133 -1.73 -4.61 0.46
N GLY A 134 -2.32 -4.58 -0.74
CA GLY A 134 -3.47 -3.73 -1.05
C GLY A 134 -4.79 -4.29 -0.50
N ASP A 135 -4.81 -5.58 -0.28
CA ASP A 135 -5.97 -6.34 0.23
C ASP A 135 -6.44 -5.88 1.61
N ILE A 136 -5.63 -5.09 2.32
CA ILE A 136 -6.03 -4.43 3.58
C ILE A 136 -7.25 -3.51 3.42
N MET A 137 -7.54 -3.06 2.21
CA MET A 137 -8.69 -2.22 1.90
C MET A 137 -9.99 -3.01 1.69
N GLU A 138 -9.91 -4.34 1.56
CA GLU A 138 -11.07 -5.22 1.42
C GLU A 138 -11.70 -5.53 2.77
N ASN A 139 -12.86 -6.21 2.72
CA ASN A 139 -13.56 -6.68 3.92
C ASN A 139 -13.70 -5.58 4.99
N CYS A 140 -14.16 -4.40 4.56
CA CYS A 140 -14.21 -3.16 5.34
C CYS A 140 -14.70 -3.36 6.77
N GLU A 141 -15.80 -4.07 6.95
CA GLU A 141 -16.42 -4.29 8.25
C GLU A 141 -15.50 -5.10 9.17
N GLU A 142 -14.86 -6.13 8.62
CA GLU A 142 -13.98 -7.01 9.36
C GLU A 142 -12.65 -6.30 9.69
N GLN A 143 -12.05 -5.61 8.71
CA GLN A 143 -10.82 -4.83 8.96
C GLN A 143 -11.05 -3.76 10.02
N ARG A 144 -12.17 -3.06 9.97
CA ARG A 144 -12.52 -2.09 11.01
C ARG A 144 -12.66 -2.73 12.38
N ARG A 145 -13.26 -3.91 12.44
CA ARG A 145 -13.46 -4.64 13.68
C ARG A 145 -12.14 -5.10 14.31
N ILE A 146 -11.28 -5.78 13.51
CA ILE A 146 -10.03 -6.37 14.04
C ILE A 146 -8.96 -5.33 14.34
N LEU A 147 -8.91 -4.24 13.58
CA LEU A 147 -7.98 -3.13 13.78
C LEU A 147 -8.57 -2.02 14.66
N ASN A 148 -9.82 -2.16 15.11
CA ASN A 148 -10.55 -1.14 15.89
C ASN A 148 -10.51 0.26 15.24
N LEU A 149 -10.71 0.33 13.91
CA LEU A 149 -10.65 1.59 13.17
C LEU A 149 -11.91 2.44 13.43
N PRO A 150 -11.76 3.68 13.92
CA PRO A 150 -12.88 4.60 14.10
C PRO A 150 -13.38 5.16 12.75
N GLU A 151 -14.43 5.99 12.79
CA GLU A 151 -14.83 6.81 11.64
C GLU A 151 -13.66 7.73 11.22
N TYR A 152 -13.61 8.08 9.93
CA TYR A 152 -12.60 8.94 9.31
C TYR A 152 -11.16 8.41 9.35
N VAL A 153 -11.00 7.09 9.62
CA VAL A 153 -9.73 6.37 9.47
C VAL A 153 -9.89 5.26 8.44
N PHE A 154 -8.96 5.23 7.47
CA PHE A 154 -8.95 4.30 6.34
C PHE A 154 -7.61 3.58 6.25
N PRO A 155 -7.54 2.24 6.19
CA PRO A 155 -6.29 1.50 6.07
C PRO A 155 -5.77 1.59 4.62
N ALA A 156 -4.94 2.60 4.34
CA ALA A 156 -4.50 2.94 2.98
C ALA A 156 -3.50 1.94 2.39
N ALA A 157 -2.66 1.33 3.22
CA ALA A 157 -1.70 0.32 2.81
C ALA A 157 -1.27 -0.53 4.01
N MET A 158 -0.99 -1.81 3.76
CA MET A 158 -0.23 -2.65 4.70
C MET A 158 1.11 -3.02 4.09
N LEU A 159 2.15 -3.01 4.90
CA LEU A 159 3.50 -3.44 4.55
C LEU A 159 3.94 -4.57 5.46
N VAL A 160 4.59 -5.56 4.87
CA VAL A 160 5.28 -6.61 5.59
C VAL A 160 6.76 -6.57 5.28
N PHE A 161 7.61 -6.84 6.29
CA PHE A 161 9.06 -6.80 6.17
C PHE A 161 9.69 -8.02 6.82
N GLY A 162 10.84 -8.43 6.29
CA GLY A 162 11.64 -9.49 6.85
C GLY A 162 12.91 -9.72 6.03
N TRP A 163 13.79 -10.56 6.53
CA TRP A 163 15.03 -10.95 5.84
C TRP A 163 14.68 -11.82 4.62
N PRO A 164 15.03 -11.39 3.39
CA PRO A 164 14.69 -12.16 2.21
C PRO A 164 15.52 -13.44 2.14
N THR A 165 14.89 -14.59 1.82
CA THR A 165 15.64 -15.80 1.51
C THR A 165 16.48 -15.61 0.24
N GLN A 166 17.55 -16.41 0.08
CA GLN A 166 18.39 -16.39 -1.11
C GLN A 166 17.56 -16.53 -2.41
N GLN A 167 16.56 -17.41 -2.42
CA GLN A 167 15.64 -17.56 -3.55
C GLN A 167 14.91 -16.26 -3.91
N GLN A 168 14.51 -15.47 -2.90
CA GLN A 168 13.87 -14.17 -3.13
C GLN A 168 14.86 -13.13 -3.65
N MET A 169 16.10 -13.17 -3.18
CA MET A 169 17.17 -12.29 -3.68
C MET A 169 17.51 -12.57 -5.14
N ASP A 170 17.58 -13.84 -5.54
CA ASP A 170 17.94 -14.26 -6.90
C ASP A 170 16.79 -14.03 -7.91
N ARG A 171 15.56 -13.89 -7.44
CA ARG A 171 14.39 -13.69 -8.31
C ARG A 171 14.50 -12.38 -9.08
N GLN A 172 14.33 -12.46 -10.40
CA GLN A 172 14.32 -11.26 -11.24
C GLN A 172 13.14 -10.34 -10.91
N LYS A 173 13.42 -9.03 -10.89
CA LYS A 173 12.40 -8.00 -10.80
C LYS A 173 11.54 -8.01 -12.07
N PRO A 174 10.20 -7.95 -11.95
CA PRO A 174 9.34 -7.81 -13.12
C PRO A 174 9.66 -6.55 -13.91
N GLN A 175 9.74 -6.69 -15.24
CA GLN A 175 9.96 -5.57 -16.14
C GLN A 175 8.86 -4.51 -15.98
N ARG A 176 9.21 -3.26 -16.10
CA ARG A 176 8.30 -2.12 -16.11
C ARG A 176 8.00 -1.68 -17.55
N CYS A 177 6.89 -0.98 -17.73
CA CYS A 177 6.60 -0.32 -19.00
C CYS A 177 7.67 0.72 -19.33
N GLU A 178 7.85 1.01 -20.62
CA GLU A 178 8.78 2.04 -21.05
C GLU A 178 8.33 3.43 -20.63
N ARG A 179 9.29 4.33 -20.44
CA ARG A 179 9.04 5.70 -19.97
C ARG A 179 8.02 6.45 -20.84
N LYS A 180 8.06 6.29 -22.17
CA LYS A 180 7.18 6.97 -23.12
C LYS A 180 5.68 6.67 -22.90
N HIS A 181 5.35 5.51 -22.27
CA HIS A 181 3.98 5.11 -22.00
C HIS A 181 3.44 5.59 -20.64
N ILE A 182 4.33 6.08 -19.76
CA ILE A 182 3.96 6.48 -18.39
C ILE A 182 4.15 7.97 -18.17
N VAL A 183 5.15 8.58 -18.84
CA VAL A 183 5.49 9.99 -18.66
C VAL A 183 5.01 10.77 -19.87
N HIS A 184 4.02 11.64 -19.66
CA HIS A 184 3.54 12.58 -20.65
C HIS A 184 4.04 13.98 -20.32
N GLU A 185 4.47 14.71 -21.33
CA GLU A 185 4.90 16.10 -21.17
C GLU A 185 3.70 17.03 -21.11
N ASN A 186 3.66 17.88 -20.10
CA ASN A 186 2.67 18.93 -19.84
C ASN A 186 1.22 18.44 -19.63
N THR A 187 0.66 17.63 -20.49
CA THR A 187 -0.77 17.25 -20.48
C THR A 187 -0.97 15.74 -20.62
N TYR A 188 -2.09 15.24 -20.12
CA TYR A 188 -2.50 13.87 -20.37
C TYR A 188 -2.79 13.64 -21.84
N ARG A 189 -2.31 12.53 -22.38
CA ARG A 189 -2.59 12.08 -23.76
C ARG A 189 -3.10 10.63 -23.73
N SER A 190 -4.24 10.40 -24.33
CA SER A 190 -4.74 9.03 -24.54
C SER A 190 -3.85 8.29 -25.55
N MET A 191 -3.53 7.04 -25.22
CA MET A 191 -2.81 6.14 -26.12
C MET A 191 -3.80 5.47 -27.10
N ASN A 192 -3.37 5.26 -28.33
CA ASN A 192 -4.09 4.46 -29.31
C ASN A 192 -3.87 2.95 -29.10
N GLY A 193 -4.57 2.11 -29.89
CA GLY A 193 -4.49 0.65 -29.74
C GLY A 193 -3.10 0.06 -30.00
N GLU A 194 -2.31 0.64 -30.89
CA GLU A 194 -0.93 0.19 -31.17
C GLU A 194 0.00 0.50 -30.00
N GLU A 195 -0.07 1.70 -29.45
CA GLU A 195 0.70 2.12 -28.27
C GLU A 195 0.37 1.27 -27.04
N LEU A 196 -0.90 0.89 -26.83
CA LEU A 196 -1.31 0.00 -25.74
C LEU A 196 -0.75 -1.42 -25.93
N ARG A 197 -0.71 -1.93 -27.16
CA ARG A 197 -0.11 -3.24 -27.47
C ARG A 197 1.40 -3.22 -27.22
N GLU A 198 2.08 -2.17 -27.66
CA GLU A 198 3.51 -1.99 -27.43
C GLU A 198 3.82 -1.92 -25.94
N MET A 199 3.07 -1.13 -25.17
CA MET A 199 3.23 -0.96 -23.74
C MET A 199 3.25 -2.29 -22.97
N PHE A 200 2.36 -3.23 -23.35
CA PHE A 200 2.19 -4.50 -22.64
C PHE A 200 2.83 -5.71 -23.35
N ALA A 201 3.50 -5.52 -24.48
CA ALA A 201 4.13 -6.61 -25.25
C ALA A 201 5.05 -7.50 -24.39
N HIS A 202 5.83 -6.89 -23.47
CA HIS A 202 6.71 -7.60 -22.55
C HIS A 202 5.98 -8.54 -21.57
N GLN A 203 4.69 -8.37 -21.33
CA GLN A 203 3.87 -9.21 -20.46
C GLN A 203 3.18 -10.36 -21.20
N CYS A 204 3.00 -10.23 -22.52
CA CYS A 204 2.29 -11.22 -23.32
C CYS A 204 3.06 -12.54 -23.42
N LYS A 205 4.40 -12.50 -23.40
CA LYS A 205 5.30 -13.66 -23.55
C LYS A 205 4.97 -14.42 -24.86
N ASN A 206 4.44 -15.65 -24.75
CA ASN A 206 4.11 -16.54 -25.86
C ASN A 206 2.62 -16.53 -26.25
N ARG A 207 1.84 -15.52 -25.75
CA ARG A 207 0.40 -15.34 -26.04
C ARG A 207 0.20 -14.12 -26.92
N SER A 208 -0.90 -14.07 -27.67
CA SER A 208 -1.33 -12.83 -28.30
C SER A 208 -1.68 -11.76 -27.23
N PHE A 209 -1.71 -10.50 -27.63
CA PHE A 209 -2.13 -9.41 -26.75
C PHE A 209 -3.57 -9.65 -26.26
N GLU A 210 -4.46 -10.09 -27.14
CA GLU A 210 -5.86 -10.36 -26.86
C GLU A 210 -6.01 -11.45 -25.79
N GLU A 211 -5.35 -12.60 -25.98
CA GLU A 211 -5.39 -13.72 -25.03
C GLU A 211 -4.85 -13.33 -23.66
N TRP A 212 -3.73 -12.61 -23.64
CA TRP A 212 -3.15 -12.11 -22.38
C TRP A 212 -4.09 -11.13 -21.70
N CYS A 213 -4.62 -10.13 -22.45
CA CYS A 213 -5.47 -9.07 -21.92
C CYS A 213 -6.81 -9.60 -21.40
N GLN A 214 -7.46 -10.53 -22.12
CA GLN A 214 -8.69 -11.19 -21.67
C GLN A 214 -8.47 -11.95 -20.37
N ALA A 215 -7.42 -12.76 -20.29
CA ALA A 215 -7.10 -13.50 -19.08
C ALA A 215 -6.76 -12.58 -17.91
N PHE A 216 -6.04 -11.48 -18.15
CA PHE A 216 -5.68 -10.50 -17.13
C PHE A 216 -6.90 -9.72 -16.64
N CYS A 217 -7.80 -9.33 -17.55
CA CYS A 217 -9.05 -8.65 -17.24
C CYS A 217 -9.93 -9.52 -16.33
N GLN A 218 -10.15 -10.79 -16.66
CA GLN A 218 -10.91 -11.71 -15.81
C GLN A 218 -10.32 -11.86 -14.42
N ARG A 219 -8.99 -12.00 -14.33
CA ARG A 219 -8.29 -12.21 -13.07
C ARG A 219 -8.20 -10.96 -12.19
N LYS A 220 -8.16 -9.74 -12.79
CA LYS A 220 -7.89 -8.51 -12.03
C LYS A 220 -9.06 -7.54 -11.96
N TYR A 221 -9.85 -7.39 -13.03
CA TYR A 221 -10.97 -6.45 -13.08
C TYR A 221 -12.31 -7.10 -12.77
N ASN A 222 -12.52 -8.34 -13.26
CA ASN A 222 -13.80 -9.03 -13.16
C ASN A 222 -13.82 -10.09 -12.05
N SER A 223 -12.76 -10.19 -11.26
CA SER A 223 -12.69 -11.12 -10.12
C SER A 223 -13.55 -10.65 -8.96
N ASP A 224 -13.96 -11.58 -8.10
CA ASP A 224 -14.70 -11.28 -6.88
C ASP A 224 -13.86 -10.40 -5.94
N PHE A 225 -12.55 -10.63 -5.86
CA PHE A 225 -11.59 -9.75 -5.22
C PHE A 225 -11.75 -8.28 -5.63
N SER A 226 -11.76 -7.98 -6.95
CA SER A 226 -11.85 -6.60 -7.44
C SER A 226 -13.21 -5.96 -7.10
N ARG A 227 -14.27 -6.74 -7.11
CA ARG A 227 -15.62 -6.29 -6.73
C ARG A 227 -15.71 -6.00 -5.25
N GLU A 228 -15.16 -6.89 -4.40
CA GLU A 228 -15.13 -6.70 -2.96
C GLU A 228 -14.27 -5.47 -2.58
N MET A 229 -13.11 -5.29 -3.20
CA MET A 229 -12.29 -4.09 -3.04
C MET A 229 -13.09 -2.82 -3.31
N THR A 230 -13.84 -2.77 -4.43
CA THR A 230 -14.67 -1.62 -4.77
C THR A 230 -15.76 -1.40 -3.72
N ARG A 231 -16.52 -2.44 -3.36
CA ARG A 231 -17.57 -2.37 -2.33
C ARG A 231 -17.04 -1.85 -1.00
N SER A 232 -15.91 -2.40 -0.55
CA SER A 232 -15.30 -2.02 0.73
C SER A 232 -14.81 -0.58 0.72
N VAL A 233 -14.14 -0.15 -0.34
CA VAL A 233 -13.70 1.24 -0.46
C VAL A 233 -14.88 2.21 -0.51
N GLU A 234 -15.95 1.90 -1.25
CA GLU A 234 -17.19 2.70 -1.25
C GLU A 234 -17.80 2.81 0.17
N LYS A 235 -17.74 1.71 0.94
CA LYS A 235 -18.22 1.71 2.33
C LYS A 235 -17.42 2.65 3.23
N TYR A 236 -16.09 2.72 3.06
CA TYR A 236 -15.27 3.71 3.75
C TYR A 236 -15.59 5.13 3.27
N LEU A 237 -15.69 5.36 1.96
CA LEU A 237 -15.98 6.66 1.36
C LEU A 237 -17.31 7.27 1.87
N ASN A 238 -18.33 6.43 2.10
CA ASN A 238 -19.62 6.90 2.62
C ASN A 238 -19.52 7.66 3.94
N GLN A 239 -18.48 7.45 4.74
CA GLN A 239 -18.24 8.20 5.98
C GLN A 239 -17.82 9.64 5.69
N PHE A 240 -17.12 9.86 4.56
CA PHE A 240 -16.60 11.15 4.12
C PHE A 240 -17.56 11.90 3.19
N GLN A 241 -18.77 11.38 2.99
CA GLN A 241 -19.82 12.00 2.15
C GLN A 241 -21.00 12.50 2.99
N LYS A 242 -20.93 12.40 4.31
CA LYS A 242 -21.96 12.95 5.19
C LYS A 242 -21.95 14.49 5.04
N THR A 243 -22.96 15.02 4.37
CA THR A 243 -23.26 16.46 4.42
C THR A 243 -23.93 16.76 5.77
N GLU A 244 -23.61 17.91 6.35
CA GLU A 244 -24.29 18.47 7.51
C GLU A 244 -25.81 18.49 7.36
#